data_e1ca96728aafd4bf2c68946ba60f4133
#
_entry.id   e1ca96728aafd4bf2c68946ba60f4133
#
_cell.length_a   1.000
_cell.length_b   1.000
_cell.length_c   1.000
_cell.angle_alpha   90.00
_cell.angle_beta   90.00
_cell.angle_gamma   90.00
#
_symmetry.space_group_name_H-M   'P 1'
#
loop_
_entity.id
_entity.type
_entity.pdbx_description
1 polymer ?
#
loop_
_entity_poly.entity_id
_entity_poly.type
_entity_poly.pdbx_seq_one_letter_code
_entity_poly.pdbx_strand_id
1 'polypeptide(L)' 'MKITSIINVSVLGKKSTIAESTGKESYSLAILQGNEAGNISCVKDVFDAVKPLNSYSVTAVYDDRYQYMRVTAVDL' A
#
# COMPACT_ATOMS: atom_id res chain seq x y z
N MET A 1 11.96 -6.39 14.06
CA MET A 1 11.14 -5.31 14.64
C MET A 1 10.22 -4.73 13.59
N LYS A 2 9.00 -4.44 13.97
CA LYS A 2 8.03 -3.81 13.08
C LYS A 2 7.68 -2.43 13.60
N ILE A 3 7.59 -1.48 12.68
CA ILE A 3 7.21 -0.11 13.00
C ILE A 3 5.89 0.18 12.29
N THR A 4 4.90 0.62 13.05
CA THR A 4 3.58 0.94 12.52
C THR A 4 3.39 2.46 12.50
N SER A 5 2.93 2.98 11.37
CA SER A 5 2.68 4.41 11.19
C SER A 5 1.32 4.62 10.54
N ILE A 6 0.67 5.72 10.87
CA ILE A 6 -0.54 6.16 10.18
C ILE A 6 -0.16 7.36 9.32
N ILE A 7 -0.42 7.25 8.02
CA ILE A 7 -0.08 8.30 7.06
C ILE A 7 -1.31 8.68 6.24
N ASN A 8 -1.35 9.95 5.82
CA ASN A 8 -2.39 10.45 4.94
C ASN A 8 -1.84 10.52 3.53
N VAL A 9 -2.49 9.82 2.61
CA VAL A 9 -2.04 9.75 1.22
C VAL A 9 -3.22 9.90 0.27
N SER A 10 -2.94 10.37 -0.93
CA SER A 10 -3.89 10.31 -2.04
C SER A 10 -3.55 9.09 -2.89
N VAL A 11 -4.53 8.27 -3.18
CA VAL A 11 -4.35 7.10 -4.03
C VAL A 11 -4.54 7.52 -5.47
N LEU A 12 -3.49 7.43 -6.28
CA LEU A 12 -3.53 7.81 -7.69
C LEU A 12 -3.97 6.65 -8.57
N GLY A 13 -3.68 5.43 -8.16
CA GLY A 13 -4.05 4.23 -8.91
C GLY A 13 -3.74 2.98 -8.12
N LYS A 14 -4.15 1.84 -8.68
CA LYS A 14 -3.94 0.52 -8.08
C LYS A 14 -3.34 -0.40 -9.12
N LYS A 15 -2.50 -1.33 -8.67
CA LYS A 15 -1.88 -2.31 -9.54
C LYS A 15 -1.82 -3.67 -8.84
N SER A 16 -2.17 -4.71 -9.56
CA SER A 16 -1.96 -6.08 -9.12
C SER A 16 -1.06 -6.81 -10.10
N THR A 17 -0.23 -7.71 -9.58
CA THR A 17 0.72 -8.48 -10.36
C THR A 17 0.70 -9.92 -9.87
N ILE A 18 0.73 -10.87 -10.79
CA ILE A 18 0.81 -12.30 -10.47
C ILE A 18 2.20 -12.77 -10.84
N ALA A 19 2.93 -13.34 -9.86
CA ALA A 19 4.24 -13.92 -10.11
C ALA A 19 4.08 -15.24 -10.84
N GLU A 20 4.69 -15.37 -12.03
CA GLU A 20 4.55 -16.56 -12.87
C GLU A 20 5.12 -17.81 -12.21
N SER A 21 6.19 -17.66 -11.43
CA SER A 21 6.87 -18.80 -10.82
C SER A 21 6.13 -19.38 -9.62
N THR A 22 5.37 -18.57 -8.89
CA THR A 22 4.71 -19.00 -7.65
C THR A 22 3.20 -18.88 -7.69
N GLY A 23 2.64 -18.18 -8.68
CA GLY A 23 1.20 -17.89 -8.75
C GLY A 23 0.69 -16.92 -7.68
N LYS A 24 1.56 -16.31 -6.91
CA LYS A 24 1.16 -15.37 -5.88
C LYS A 24 0.81 -14.02 -6.47
N GLU A 25 -0.30 -13.45 -6.01
CA GLU A 25 -0.69 -12.11 -6.36
C GLU A 25 -0.04 -11.11 -5.41
N SER A 26 0.44 -10.01 -5.99
CA SER A 26 0.96 -8.86 -5.24
C SER A 26 0.13 -7.65 -5.57
N TYR A 27 -0.15 -6.83 -4.56
CA TYR A 27 -0.97 -5.64 -4.70
C TYR A 27 -0.16 -4.42 -4.32
N SER A 28 -0.33 -3.35 -5.07
CA SER A 28 0.34 -2.08 -4.79
C SER A 28 -0.56 -0.90 -5.13
N LEU A 29 -0.26 0.22 -4.49
CA LEU A 29 -0.94 1.49 -4.71
C LEU A 29 0.05 2.51 -5.21
N ALA A 30 -0.34 3.30 -6.20
CA ALA A 30 0.36 4.51 -6.55
C ALA A 30 -0.19 5.62 -5.66
N ILE A 31 0.66 6.23 -4.86
CA ILE A 31 0.25 7.21 -3.87
C ILE A 31 0.97 8.53 -4.05
N LEU A 32 0.34 9.59 -3.57
CA LEU A 32 0.91 10.92 -3.47
C LEU A 32 0.81 11.39 -2.03
N GLN A 33 1.95 11.78 -1.45
CA GLN A 33 2.02 12.36 -0.13
C GLN A 33 2.75 13.71 -0.22
N GLY A 34 2.02 14.80 -0.02
CA GLY A 34 2.59 16.13 -0.23
C GLY A 34 3.03 16.30 -1.68
N ASN A 35 4.31 16.54 -1.90
CA ASN A 35 4.90 16.71 -3.23
C ASN A 35 5.52 15.44 -3.78
N GLU A 36 5.49 14.34 -3.02
CA GLU A 36 6.19 13.13 -3.39
C GLU A 36 5.20 12.05 -3.82
N ALA A 37 5.47 11.44 -4.96
CA ALA A 37 4.70 10.32 -5.47
C ALA A 37 5.55 9.06 -5.41
N GLY A 38 4.90 7.93 -5.19
CA GLY A 38 5.59 6.65 -5.14
C GLY A 38 4.62 5.49 -5.18
N ASN A 39 5.16 4.30 -5.07
CA ASN A 39 4.38 3.08 -5.00
C ASN A 39 4.60 2.42 -3.64
N ILE A 40 3.56 1.84 -3.09
CA ILE A 40 3.64 1.12 -1.83
C ILE A 40 2.84 -0.18 -1.95
N SER A 41 3.40 -1.26 -1.41
CA SER A 41 2.69 -2.53 -1.38
C SER A 41 1.55 -2.48 -0.36
N CYS A 42 0.50 -3.25 -0.61
CA CYS A 42 -0.63 -3.34 0.29
C CYS A 42 -1.18 -4.76 0.33
N VAL A 43 -2.00 -5.03 1.35
CA VAL A 43 -2.76 -6.28 1.42
C VAL A 43 -3.98 -6.20 0.52
N LYS A 44 -4.55 -7.36 0.18
CA LYS A 44 -5.69 -7.43 -0.73
C LYS A 44 -6.89 -6.64 -0.21
N ASP A 45 -7.17 -6.70 1.09
CA ASP A 45 -8.30 -6.01 1.68
C ASP A 45 -8.23 -4.49 1.45
N VAL A 46 -7.03 -3.92 1.59
CA VAL A 46 -6.80 -2.49 1.30
C VAL A 46 -6.96 -2.22 -0.19
N PHE A 47 -6.40 -3.08 -1.02
CA PHE A 47 -6.50 -2.95 -2.48
C PHE A 47 -7.96 -2.91 -2.94
N ASP A 48 -8.81 -3.77 -2.36
CA ASP A 48 -10.23 -3.83 -2.71
C ASP A 48 -11.02 -2.65 -2.14
N ALA A 49 -10.61 -2.10 -1.00
CA ALA A 49 -11.33 -1.06 -0.28
C ALA A 49 -11.08 0.34 -0.83
N VAL A 50 -9.88 0.61 -1.34
CA VAL A 50 -9.54 1.96 -1.81
C VAL A 50 -9.97 2.16 -3.25
N LYS A 51 -10.28 3.42 -3.57
CA LYS A 51 -10.64 3.82 -4.93
C LYS A 51 -9.62 4.85 -5.43
N PRO A 52 -9.23 4.80 -6.72
CA PRO A 52 -8.34 5.80 -7.29
C PRO A 52 -8.90 7.21 -7.17
N LEU A 53 -8.02 8.18 -7.08
CA LEU A 53 -8.33 9.62 -7.03
C LEU A 53 -9.04 10.04 -5.74
N ASN A 54 -8.87 9.27 -4.65
CA ASN A 54 -9.36 9.61 -3.32
C ASN A 54 -8.21 9.65 -2.32
N SER A 55 -8.44 10.35 -1.22
CA SER A 55 -7.47 10.46 -0.14
C SER A 55 -7.90 9.61 1.04
N TYR A 56 -6.94 8.97 1.69
CA TYR A 56 -7.20 8.09 2.82
C TYR A 56 -6.14 8.24 3.90
N SER A 57 -6.52 7.92 5.14
CA SER A 57 -5.56 7.61 6.21
C SER A 57 -5.30 6.11 6.16
N VAL A 58 -4.04 5.73 6.01
CA VAL A 58 -3.67 4.31 5.91
C VAL A 58 -2.68 3.96 7.02
N THR A 59 -2.75 2.71 7.46
CA THR A 59 -1.79 2.15 8.39
C THR A 59 -0.71 1.42 7.61
N ALA A 60 0.53 1.89 7.74
CA ALA A 60 1.68 1.29 7.10
C ALA A 60 2.55 0.60 8.14
N VAL A 61 3.02 -0.59 7.84
CA VAL A 61 3.91 -1.37 8.70
C VAL A 61 5.23 -1.59 7.97
N TYR A 62 6.32 -1.19 8.61
CA TYR A 62 7.68 -1.45 8.14
C TYR A 62 8.28 -2.60 8.94
N ASP A 63 8.79 -3.62 8.24
CA ASP A 63 9.48 -4.75 8.85
C ASP A 63 10.97 -4.66 8.49
N ASP A 64 11.81 -4.42 9.49
CA ASP A 64 13.24 -4.23 9.28
C ASP A 64 13.97 -5.53 8.89
N ARG A 65 13.40 -6.70 9.17
CA ARG A 65 13.99 -7.97 8.75
C ARG A 65 14.01 -8.14 7.25
N TYR A 66 12.99 -7.58 6.57
CA TYR A 66 12.85 -7.69 5.12
C TYR A 66 13.04 -6.35 4.42
N GLN A 67 13.29 -5.28 5.18
CA GLN A 67 13.39 -3.92 4.67
C GLN A 67 12.20 -3.57 3.76
N TYR A 68 11.01 -3.88 4.24
CA TYR A 68 9.81 -3.86 3.45
C TYR A 68 8.69 -3.12 4.18
N MET A 69 8.01 -2.23 3.48
CA MET A 69 6.88 -1.48 4.01
C MET A 69 5.60 -1.89 3.27
N ARG A 70 4.52 -2.08 4.01
CA ARG A 70 3.25 -2.49 3.47
C ARG A 70 2.11 -1.74 4.16
N VAL A 71 1.11 -1.35 3.38
CA VAL A 71 -0.15 -0.84 3.92
C VAL A 71 -1.02 -2.03 4.32
N THR A 72 -1.42 -2.09 5.58
CA THR A 72 -2.17 -3.21 6.14
C THR A 72 -3.62 -2.86 6.46
N ALA A 73 -3.95 -1.58 6.56
CA ALA A 73 -5.30 -1.14 6.87
C ALA A 73 -5.55 0.25 6.27
N VAL A 74 -6.80 0.56 6.03
CA VAL A 74 -7.22 1.86 5.54
C VAL A 74 -8.43 2.31 6.35
N ASP A 75 -8.45 3.59 6.70
CA ASP A 75 -9.58 4.20 7.38
C ASP A 75 -10.53 4.77 6.33
N LEU A 76 -11.66 4.13 6.20
CA LEU A 76 -12.72 4.55 5.29
C LEU A 76 -13.75 5.42 6.03
#